data_a93b28f4d443bc631981208d54840de1
#
_entry.id   a93b28f4d443bc631981208d54840de1
#
_cell.length_a   1.000
_cell.length_b   1.000
_cell.length_c   1.000
_cell.angle_alpha   90.00
_cell.angle_beta   90.00
_cell.angle_gamma   90.00
#
_symmetry.space_group_name_H-M   'P 1'
#
loop_
_entity.id
_entity.type
_entity.pdbx_description
1 polymer ?
#
loop_
_entity_poly.entity_id
_entity_poly.type
_entity_poly.pdbx_seq_one_letter_code
_entity_poly.pdbx_strand_id
1 'polypeptide(L)'
;MEKTTDWNALWNDLVEIRSSDRRKRQESGEGKDPWINRAHRFQEGVRERWLQKDSSRDFILSRIDADSTALDIGSGTGAWSLLLSPHVRHVTAVDPSESMLSVLRENLAAENAANVYIVQGAWPDVEVEPHDFSLCSHAMYGYPDLAEFIRGMEKHTRRTCFMLLRATDLNCVQSEAARHLRGHPFDSPNFTIAYNILIQMGIYANVLMENTGYWKPRVSPSLQAALERLKRELCLAGIDEHDEFLLDLLRRRLSRQDGVYVWPSEVCSALVYWESRQ
;
A
#
# COMPACT_ATOMS: atom_id res chain seq x y z
N MET A 1 16.08 20.19 23.82
CA MET A 1 16.22 19.75 22.42
C MET A 1 15.02 18.86 22.11
N GLU A 2 14.14 19.29 21.23
CA GLU A 2 13.10 18.40 20.71
C GLU A 2 13.79 17.21 20.03
N LYS A 3 13.39 16.01 20.41
CA LYS A 3 13.90 14.80 19.76
C LYS A 3 13.40 14.79 18.31
N THR A 4 14.31 14.91 17.36
CA THR A 4 13.96 14.68 15.95
C THR A 4 13.40 13.26 15.81
N THR A 5 12.22 13.13 15.23
CA THR A 5 11.57 11.81 15.01
C THR A 5 12.44 10.98 14.06
N ASP A 6 12.82 9.80 14.50
CA ASP A 6 13.40 8.77 13.60
C ASP A 6 12.25 8.10 12.82
N TRP A 7 12.04 8.58 11.60
CA TRP A 7 10.93 8.14 10.77
C TRP A 7 11.10 6.70 10.27
N ASN A 8 12.35 6.25 10.05
CA ASN A 8 12.59 4.87 9.62
C ASN A 8 12.38 3.89 10.78
N ALA A 9 12.79 4.25 12.00
CA ALA A 9 12.46 3.48 13.19
C ALA A 9 10.95 3.39 13.42
N LEU A 10 10.22 4.50 13.28
CA LEU A 10 8.76 4.50 13.41
C LEU A 10 8.08 3.64 12.33
N TRP A 11 8.57 3.68 11.08
CA TRP A 11 8.09 2.80 10.02
C TRP A 11 8.30 1.33 10.39
N ASN A 12 9.51 0.98 10.82
CA ASN A 12 9.86 -0.38 11.23
C ASN A 12 8.98 -0.88 12.38
N ASP A 13 8.78 -0.08 13.44
CA ASP A 13 7.93 -0.45 14.57
C ASP A 13 6.50 -0.77 14.12
N LEU A 14 5.93 0.01 13.21
CA LEU A 14 4.60 -0.23 12.66
C LEU A 14 4.53 -1.48 11.77
N VAL A 15 5.60 -1.78 11.02
CA VAL A 15 5.73 -3.03 10.25
C VAL A 15 5.81 -4.23 11.20
N GLU A 16 6.62 -4.15 12.26
CA GLU A 16 6.78 -5.22 13.25
C GLU A 16 5.48 -5.54 14.00
N ILE A 17 4.71 -4.53 14.40
CA ILE A 17 3.39 -4.71 15.01
C ILE A 17 2.47 -5.53 14.08
N ARG A 18 2.43 -5.20 12.79
CA ARG A 18 1.61 -5.90 11.79
C ARG A 18 2.14 -7.29 11.48
N SER A 19 3.45 -7.46 11.42
CA SER A 19 4.10 -8.74 11.17
C SER A 19 3.89 -9.71 12.34
N SER A 20 3.95 -9.21 13.57
CA SER A 20 3.67 -10.00 14.78
C SER A 20 2.21 -10.48 14.84
N ASP A 21 1.25 -9.60 14.50
CA ASP A 21 -0.17 -9.96 14.39
C ASP A 21 -0.41 -11.01 13.28
N ARG A 22 0.31 -10.90 12.16
CA ARG A 22 0.25 -11.89 11.07
C ARG A 22 0.83 -13.24 11.51
N ARG A 23 1.99 -13.26 12.19
CA ARG A 23 2.60 -14.51 12.72
C ARG A 23 1.65 -15.24 13.66
N LYS A 24 1.01 -14.54 14.61
CA LYS A 24 0.00 -15.12 15.50
C LYS A 24 -1.16 -15.77 14.74
N ARG A 25 -1.62 -15.16 13.66
CA ARG A 25 -2.68 -15.72 12.81
C ARG A 25 -2.22 -16.93 12.00
N GLN A 26 -0.98 -16.93 11.53
CA GLN A 26 -0.39 -18.09 10.81
C GLN A 26 -0.19 -19.30 11.72
N GLU A 27 0.22 -19.10 12.97
CA GLU A 27 0.29 -20.16 13.98
C GLU A 27 -1.08 -20.80 14.26
N SER A 28 -2.16 -20.06 14.03
CA SER A 28 -3.55 -20.56 14.13
C SER A 28 -4.09 -21.21 12.83
N GLY A 29 -3.26 -21.43 11.80
CA GLY A 29 -3.61 -22.23 10.60
C GLY A 29 -3.68 -21.50 9.25
N GLU A 30 -3.32 -20.21 9.17
CA GLU A 30 -3.16 -19.52 7.88
C GLU A 30 -1.81 -19.94 7.22
N GLY A 31 -1.83 -20.29 5.92
CA GLY A 31 -0.65 -20.72 5.17
C GLY A 31 0.44 -19.65 5.02
N LYS A 32 1.65 -20.06 4.58
CA LYS A 32 2.82 -19.19 4.44
C LYS A 32 2.63 -18.05 3.42
N ASP A 33 1.93 -18.27 2.31
CA ASP A 33 1.56 -17.22 1.36
C ASP A 33 0.19 -16.62 1.78
N PRO A 34 0.14 -15.35 2.20
CA PRO A 34 -1.10 -14.71 2.66
C PRO A 34 -2.15 -14.54 1.55
N TRP A 35 -1.77 -14.75 0.30
CA TRP A 35 -2.61 -14.62 -0.88
C TRP A 35 -3.21 -15.94 -1.38
N ILE A 36 -2.80 -17.09 -0.80
CA ILE A 36 -3.45 -18.38 -1.09
C ILE A 36 -4.96 -18.21 -0.90
N ASN A 37 -5.75 -18.60 -1.92
CA ASN A 37 -7.21 -18.49 -1.98
C ASN A 37 -7.78 -17.04 -1.92
N ARG A 38 -6.94 -16.02 -1.96
CA ARG A 38 -7.35 -14.60 -1.90
C ARG A 38 -7.03 -13.80 -3.16
N ALA A 39 -6.09 -14.26 -4.00
CA ALA A 39 -5.62 -13.53 -5.15
C ALA A 39 -6.72 -13.20 -6.16
N HIS A 40 -7.58 -14.16 -6.51
CA HIS A 40 -8.72 -13.91 -7.41
C HIS A 40 -9.72 -12.89 -6.84
N ARG A 41 -10.07 -13.02 -5.55
CA ARG A 41 -10.95 -12.04 -4.89
C ARG A 41 -10.33 -10.64 -4.82
N PHE A 42 -9.02 -10.57 -4.62
CA PHE A 42 -8.27 -9.31 -4.70
C PHE A 42 -8.38 -8.72 -6.10
N GLN A 43 -8.21 -9.53 -7.15
CA GLN A 43 -8.34 -9.13 -8.56
C GLN A 43 -9.73 -8.54 -8.87
N GLU A 44 -10.80 -9.14 -8.34
CA GLU A 44 -12.16 -8.59 -8.49
C GLU A 44 -12.25 -7.16 -7.92
N GLY A 45 -11.75 -6.97 -6.71
CA GLY A 45 -11.69 -5.65 -6.09
C GLY A 45 -10.79 -4.64 -6.82
N VAL A 46 -9.72 -5.11 -7.47
CA VAL A 46 -8.88 -4.29 -8.34
C VAL A 46 -9.68 -3.86 -9.57
N ARG A 47 -10.32 -4.79 -10.27
CA ARG A 47 -11.13 -4.50 -11.46
C ARG A 47 -12.20 -3.44 -11.17
N GLU A 48 -12.94 -3.57 -10.08
CA GLU A 48 -13.94 -2.56 -9.69
C GLU A 48 -13.32 -1.17 -9.48
N ARG A 49 -12.19 -1.10 -8.79
CA ARG A 49 -11.50 0.17 -8.53
C ARG A 49 -10.97 0.81 -9.80
N TRP A 50 -10.48 0.01 -10.75
CA TRP A 50 -9.89 0.49 -11.99
C TRP A 50 -10.90 1.06 -12.99
N LEU A 51 -12.19 0.86 -12.76
CA LEU A 51 -13.27 1.55 -13.49
C LEU A 51 -13.38 3.04 -13.10
N GLN A 52 -12.84 3.44 -11.96
CA GLN A 52 -12.84 4.84 -11.53
C GLN A 52 -11.71 5.63 -12.22
N LYS A 53 -11.94 6.92 -12.44
CA LYS A 53 -10.86 7.81 -12.87
C LYS A 53 -9.81 7.91 -11.78
N ASP A 54 -8.55 8.06 -12.18
CA ASP A 54 -7.41 8.13 -11.27
C ASP A 54 -6.34 9.02 -11.89
N SER A 55 -6.12 10.19 -11.29
CA SER A 55 -5.16 11.18 -11.77
C SER A 55 -3.72 10.67 -11.67
N SER A 56 -3.44 9.74 -10.77
CA SER A 56 -2.10 9.13 -10.67
C SER A 56 -1.78 8.27 -11.89
N ARG A 57 -2.77 7.51 -12.39
CA ARG A 57 -2.62 6.72 -13.62
C ARG A 57 -2.37 7.61 -14.84
N ASP A 58 -3.20 8.64 -15.01
CA ASP A 58 -3.08 9.59 -16.12
C ASP A 58 -1.72 10.28 -16.06
N PHE A 59 -1.27 10.68 -14.88
CA PHE A 59 0.02 11.33 -14.68
C PHE A 59 1.19 10.39 -15.04
N ILE A 60 1.21 9.16 -14.54
CA ILE A 60 2.28 8.19 -14.84
C ILE A 60 2.34 7.92 -16.35
N LEU A 61 1.19 7.68 -16.99
CA LEU A 61 1.13 7.46 -18.44
C LEU A 61 1.64 8.66 -19.24
N SER A 62 1.47 9.88 -18.75
CA SER A 62 2.01 11.09 -19.39
C SER A 62 3.53 11.23 -19.32
N ARG A 63 4.20 10.43 -18.46
CA ARG A 63 5.66 10.49 -18.22
C ARG A 63 6.45 9.38 -18.88
N ILE A 64 5.80 8.35 -19.36
CA ILE A 64 6.41 7.20 -20.01
C ILE A 64 6.30 7.30 -21.52
N ASP A 65 7.12 6.56 -22.24
CA ASP A 65 7.15 6.51 -23.70
C ASP A 65 7.41 5.09 -24.21
N ALA A 66 7.12 4.83 -25.49
CA ALA A 66 7.17 3.51 -26.10
C ALA A 66 8.59 2.88 -26.15
N ASP A 67 9.64 3.70 -26.07
CA ASP A 67 11.03 3.22 -26.07
C ASP A 67 11.52 2.90 -24.66
N SER A 68 10.81 3.33 -23.63
CA SER A 68 11.17 3.15 -22.22
C SER A 68 10.88 1.75 -21.70
N THR A 69 11.44 1.43 -20.55
CA THR A 69 11.24 0.19 -19.81
C THR A 69 10.70 0.48 -18.42
N ALA A 70 9.83 -0.38 -17.88
CA ALA A 70 9.22 -0.17 -16.58
C ALA A 70 9.44 -1.39 -15.65
N LEU A 71 9.70 -1.11 -14.37
CA LEU A 71 9.79 -2.07 -13.29
C LEU A 71 8.59 -1.91 -12.36
N ASP A 72 7.72 -2.91 -12.28
CA ASP A 72 6.54 -2.96 -11.41
C ASP A 72 6.88 -3.79 -10.15
N ILE A 73 7.11 -3.10 -9.04
CA ILE A 73 7.57 -3.70 -7.77
C ILE A 73 6.36 -4.02 -6.89
N GLY A 74 6.19 -5.30 -6.56
CA GLY A 74 4.99 -5.80 -5.91
C GLY A 74 3.79 -5.79 -6.84
N SER A 75 4.00 -6.34 -8.03
CA SER A 75 3.04 -6.29 -9.15
C SER A 75 1.69 -6.93 -8.85
N GLY A 76 1.63 -7.83 -7.85
CA GLY A 76 0.42 -8.53 -7.47
C GLY A 76 -0.21 -9.26 -8.64
N THR A 77 -1.48 -8.98 -8.93
CA THR A 77 -2.22 -9.54 -10.07
C THR A 77 -1.99 -8.81 -11.39
N GLY A 78 -1.09 -7.82 -11.43
CA GLY A 78 -0.60 -7.18 -12.65
C GLY A 78 -1.39 -5.98 -13.14
N ALA A 79 -2.15 -5.32 -12.29
CA ALA A 79 -2.96 -4.18 -12.71
C ALA A 79 -2.12 -3.06 -13.35
N TRP A 80 -0.98 -2.71 -12.73
CA TRP A 80 -0.05 -1.73 -13.29
C TRP A 80 0.73 -2.30 -14.47
N SER A 81 1.22 -3.52 -14.37
CA SER A 81 1.94 -4.18 -15.47
C SER A 81 1.13 -4.18 -16.77
N LEU A 82 -0.17 -4.51 -16.69
CA LEU A 82 -1.10 -4.49 -17.84
C LEU A 82 -1.35 -3.07 -18.37
N LEU A 83 -1.51 -2.09 -17.46
CA LEU A 83 -1.69 -0.70 -17.87
C LEU A 83 -0.47 -0.16 -18.61
N LEU A 84 0.73 -0.47 -18.10
CA LEU A 84 1.99 0.04 -18.64
C LEU A 84 2.39 -0.66 -19.95
N SER A 85 2.08 -1.96 -20.10
CA SER A 85 2.58 -2.76 -21.23
C SER A 85 2.31 -2.19 -22.62
N PRO A 86 1.15 -1.56 -22.94
CA PRO A 86 0.92 -0.96 -24.25
C PRO A 86 1.72 0.33 -24.50
N HIS A 87 2.31 0.90 -23.47
CA HIS A 87 2.94 2.24 -23.51
C HIS A 87 4.46 2.22 -23.37
N VAL A 88 5.05 1.03 -23.12
CA VAL A 88 6.50 0.86 -22.95
C VAL A 88 7.02 -0.30 -23.77
N ARG A 89 8.34 -0.33 -24.01
CA ARG A 89 8.99 -1.45 -24.72
C ARG A 89 8.81 -2.77 -24.00
N HIS A 90 8.98 -2.79 -22.66
CA HIS A 90 8.65 -3.94 -21.81
C HIS A 90 8.47 -3.54 -20.34
N VAL A 91 7.79 -4.40 -19.61
CA VAL A 91 7.62 -4.32 -18.15
C VAL A 91 8.28 -5.54 -17.51
N THR A 92 9.03 -5.33 -16.42
CA THR A 92 9.42 -6.40 -15.50
C THR A 92 8.53 -6.33 -14.26
N ALA A 93 7.75 -7.38 -14.02
CA ALA A 93 6.81 -7.50 -12.92
C ALA A 93 7.41 -8.37 -11.81
N VAL A 94 7.66 -7.77 -10.63
CA VAL A 94 8.26 -8.45 -9.47
C VAL A 94 7.22 -8.63 -8.38
N ASP A 95 7.03 -9.86 -7.88
CA ASP A 95 6.20 -10.15 -6.70
C ASP A 95 6.69 -11.43 -6.00
N PRO A 96 6.70 -11.51 -4.66
CA PRO A 96 7.12 -12.71 -3.94
C PRO A 96 6.04 -13.81 -3.92
N SER A 97 4.76 -13.48 -4.15
CA SER A 97 3.61 -14.39 -4.01
C SER A 97 3.33 -15.15 -5.30
N GLU A 98 3.55 -16.46 -5.30
CA GLU A 98 3.18 -17.30 -6.44
C GLU A 98 1.68 -17.28 -6.71
N SER A 99 0.85 -17.16 -5.66
CA SER A 99 -0.60 -17.05 -5.82
C SER A 99 -1.01 -15.78 -6.59
N MET A 100 -0.32 -14.65 -6.36
CA MET A 100 -0.51 -13.42 -7.12
C MET A 100 -0.01 -13.56 -8.56
N LEU A 101 1.19 -14.11 -8.73
CA LEU A 101 1.81 -14.31 -10.04
C LEU A 101 1.03 -15.29 -10.93
N SER A 102 0.36 -16.27 -10.35
CA SER A 102 -0.55 -17.16 -11.09
C SER A 102 -1.69 -16.36 -11.75
N VAL A 103 -2.34 -15.45 -10.98
CA VAL A 103 -3.41 -14.59 -11.51
C VAL A 103 -2.86 -13.57 -12.51
N LEU A 104 -1.64 -13.05 -12.27
CA LEU A 104 -0.95 -12.19 -13.24
C LEU A 104 -0.79 -12.91 -14.59
N ARG A 105 -0.30 -14.16 -14.61
CA ARG A 105 -0.14 -14.94 -15.86
C ARG A 105 -1.47 -15.12 -16.59
N GLU A 106 -2.55 -15.40 -15.87
CA GLU A 106 -3.91 -15.51 -16.44
C GLU A 106 -4.33 -14.18 -17.08
N ASN A 107 -4.13 -13.06 -16.38
CA ASN A 107 -4.46 -11.74 -16.88
C ASN A 107 -3.63 -11.35 -18.13
N LEU A 108 -2.32 -11.64 -18.13
CA LEU A 108 -1.44 -11.38 -19.28
C LEU A 108 -1.87 -12.18 -20.51
N ALA A 109 -2.25 -13.44 -20.31
CA ALA A 109 -2.75 -14.28 -21.40
C ALA A 109 -4.08 -13.78 -21.96
N ALA A 110 -4.99 -13.32 -21.09
CA ALA A 110 -6.30 -12.78 -21.50
C ALA A 110 -6.16 -11.48 -22.32
N GLU A 111 -5.19 -10.62 -21.99
CA GLU A 111 -4.95 -9.33 -22.66
C GLU A 111 -3.90 -9.43 -23.79
N ASN A 112 -3.34 -10.62 -24.06
CA ASN A 112 -2.24 -10.84 -25.02
C ASN A 112 -1.01 -9.94 -24.77
N ALA A 113 -0.70 -9.65 -23.51
CA ALA A 113 0.41 -8.78 -23.13
C ALA A 113 1.75 -9.56 -23.15
N ALA A 114 2.40 -9.62 -24.31
CA ALA A 114 3.60 -10.44 -24.54
C ALA A 114 4.91 -9.79 -24.06
N ASN A 115 4.90 -8.48 -23.73
CA ASN A 115 6.08 -7.72 -23.32
C ASN A 115 6.17 -7.52 -21.80
N VAL A 116 5.50 -8.35 -20.98
CA VAL A 116 5.60 -8.37 -19.52
C VAL A 116 6.39 -9.60 -19.08
N TYR A 117 7.51 -9.38 -18.40
CA TYR A 117 8.37 -10.43 -17.86
C TYR A 117 8.16 -10.56 -16.34
N ILE A 118 7.86 -11.77 -15.89
CA ILE A 118 7.59 -12.04 -14.48
C ILE A 118 8.87 -12.51 -13.80
N VAL A 119 9.20 -11.88 -12.66
CA VAL A 119 10.28 -12.28 -11.77
C VAL A 119 9.70 -12.55 -10.39
N GLN A 120 9.75 -13.80 -9.94
CA GLN A 120 9.32 -14.15 -8.59
C GLN A 120 10.44 -13.83 -7.60
N GLY A 121 10.18 -12.94 -6.67
CA GLY A 121 11.14 -12.57 -5.62
C GLY A 121 10.64 -11.41 -4.76
N ALA A 122 11.27 -11.29 -3.60
CA ALA A 122 11.00 -10.19 -2.68
C ALA A 122 11.90 -8.98 -2.98
N TRP A 123 11.31 -7.80 -3.07
CA TRP A 123 12.07 -6.56 -3.18
C TRP A 123 12.60 -6.12 -1.80
N PRO A 124 13.86 -5.61 -1.68
CA PRO A 124 14.82 -5.32 -2.76
C PRO A 124 15.82 -6.47 -3.06
N ASP A 125 15.62 -7.67 -2.50
CA ASP A 125 16.59 -8.78 -2.58
C ASP A 125 16.65 -9.46 -3.95
N VAL A 126 15.69 -9.16 -4.83
CA VAL A 126 15.63 -9.74 -6.18
C VAL A 126 16.54 -8.99 -7.15
N GLU A 127 17.30 -9.74 -7.94
CA GLU A 127 18.17 -9.17 -8.99
C GLU A 127 17.35 -8.91 -10.27
N VAL A 128 17.36 -7.66 -10.72
CA VAL A 128 16.75 -7.22 -11.98
C VAL A 128 17.64 -6.19 -12.66
N GLU A 129 17.56 -6.11 -13.97
CA GLU A 129 18.26 -5.05 -14.72
C GLU A 129 17.64 -3.66 -14.43
N PRO A 130 18.44 -2.58 -14.51
CA PRO A 130 17.89 -1.23 -14.37
C PRO A 130 16.90 -0.90 -15.48
N HIS A 131 15.80 -0.24 -15.12
CA HIS A 131 14.73 0.23 -16.01
C HIS A 131 14.69 1.75 -16.09
N ASP A 132 14.00 2.31 -17.07
CA ASP A 132 13.83 3.75 -17.17
C ASP A 132 12.95 4.27 -16.05
N PHE A 133 11.91 3.52 -15.69
CA PHE A 133 10.97 3.84 -14.64
C PHE A 133 10.79 2.67 -13.67
N SER A 134 10.63 2.98 -12.39
CA SER A 134 10.12 2.01 -11.42
C SER A 134 8.84 2.51 -10.78
N LEU A 135 7.94 1.58 -10.50
CA LEU A 135 6.68 1.83 -9.83
C LEU A 135 6.51 0.84 -8.68
N CYS A 136 6.14 1.33 -7.51
CA CYS A 136 5.66 0.51 -6.40
C CYS A 136 4.31 1.03 -5.92
N SER A 137 3.25 0.24 -6.12
CA SER A 137 1.90 0.62 -5.73
C SER A 137 1.41 -0.19 -4.55
N HIS A 138 1.38 0.44 -3.36
CA HIS A 138 0.86 -0.14 -2.11
C HIS A 138 1.51 -1.47 -1.67
N ALA A 139 2.71 -1.82 -2.14
CA ALA A 139 3.37 -3.08 -1.85
C ALA A 139 4.46 -3.00 -0.75
N MET A 140 4.98 -1.81 -0.46
CA MET A 140 6.11 -1.58 0.47
C MET A 140 5.77 -1.77 1.96
N TYR A 141 4.52 -1.85 2.35
CA TYR A 141 4.08 -1.80 3.76
C TYR A 141 4.50 -2.98 4.64
N GLY A 142 5.03 -4.03 4.06
CA GLY A 142 5.54 -5.20 4.77
C GLY A 142 7.06 -5.23 4.91
N TYR A 143 7.77 -4.27 4.31
CA TYR A 143 9.23 -4.20 4.37
C TYR A 143 9.68 -3.27 5.50
N PRO A 144 10.54 -3.74 6.45
CA PRO A 144 10.83 -2.99 7.68
C PRO A 144 11.73 -1.77 7.47
N ASP A 145 12.70 -1.82 6.55
CA ASP A 145 13.60 -0.70 6.22
C ASP A 145 13.19 -0.02 4.91
N LEU A 146 12.28 0.97 5.02
CA LEU A 146 11.83 1.69 3.84
C LEU A 146 12.96 2.44 3.13
N ALA A 147 13.96 2.91 3.86
CA ALA A 147 15.10 3.60 3.25
C ALA A 147 15.93 2.64 2.38
N GLU A 148 16.11 1.39 2.80
CA GLU A 148 16.74 0.35 1.98
C GLU A 148 15.89 0.00 0.75
N PHE A 149 14.58 -0.15 0.93
CA PHE A 149 13.62 -0.36 -0.17
C PHE A 149 13.74 0.74 -1.24
N ILE A 150 13.81 2.01 -0.83
CA ILE A 150 13.95 3.18 -1.71
C ILE A 150 15.32 3.18 -2.39
N ARG A 151 16.42 2.87 -1.68
CA ARG A 151 17.75 2.73 -2.29
C ARG A 151 17.76 1.66 -3.38
N GLY A 152 17.05 0.55 -3.16
CA GLY A 152 16.85 -0.47 -4.18
C GLY A 152 16.13 0.09 -5.41
N MET A 153 15.06 0.87 -5.23
CA MET A 153 14.38 1.53 -6.34
C MET A 153 15.32 2.45 -7.13
N GLU A 154 16.04 3.35 -6.46
CA GLU A 154 17.00 4.23 -7.13
C GLU A 154 18.07 3.44 -7.91
N LYS A 155 18.65 2.39 -7.30
CA LYS A 155 19.67 1.53 -7.94
C LYS A 155 19.18 0.90 -9.26
N HIS A 156 17.89 0.63 -9.37
CA HIS A 156 17.32 -0.05 -10.54
C HIS A 156 16.46 0.88 -11.42
N THR A 157 16.60 2.21 -11.25
CA THR A 157 15.84 3.22 -12.03
C THR A 157 16.78 4.24 -12.64
N ARG A 158 16.70 4.43 -13.96
CA ARG A 158 17.53 5.41 -14.68
C ARG A 158 16.91 6.82 -14.74
N ARG A 159 15.56 6.92 -14.70
CA ARG A 159 14.83 8.17 -14.88
C ARG A 159 13.98 8.48 -13.65
N THR A 160 12.76 7.97 -13.55
CA THR A 160 11.80 8.36 -12.51
C THR A 160 11.34 7.17 -11.69
N CYS A 161 11.35 7.33 -10.36
CA CYS A 161 10.73 6.43 -9.40
C CYS A 161 9.33 6.92 -9.05
N PHE A 162 8.35 6.02 -9.03
CA PHE A 162 6.97 6.26 -8.63
C PHE A 162 6.57 5.37 -7.44
N MET A 163 6.00 5.97 -6.40
CA MET A 163 5.43 5.24 -5.26
C MET A 163 4.00 5.70 -5.00
N LEU A 164 3.05 4.77 -5.02
CA LEU A 164 1.69 5.04 -4.55
C LEU A 164 1.52 4.56 -3.12
N LEU A 165 1.12 5.48 -2.26
CA LEU A 165 1.02 5.29 -0.83
C LEU A 165 -0.37 5.66 -0.32
N ARG A 166 -0.81 4.96 0.72
CA ARG A 166 -1.98 5.35 1.48
C ARG A 166 -1.68 6.64 2.23
N ALA A 167 -2.43 7.69 1.94
CA ALA A 167 -2.42 8.93 2.69
C ALA A 167 -3.62 8.94 3.64
N THR A 168 -3.36 8.86 4.93
CA THR A 168 -4.38 8.78 5.97
C THR A 168 -4.65 10.17 6.52
N ASP A 169 -5.93 10.51 6.71
CA ASP A 169 -6.29 11.68 7.50
C ASP A 169 -5.88 11.45 8.96
N LEU A 170 -5.00 12.30 9.46
CA LEU A 170 -4.52 12.21 10.83
C LEU A 170 -5.61 12.52 11.89
N ASN A 171 -6.80 12.95 11.46
CA ASN A 171 -7.97 13.11 12.32
C ASN A 171 -8.98 11.96 12.15
N CYS A 172 -8.63 10.87 11.46
CA CYS A 172 -9.49 9.70 11.34
C CYS A 172 -9.62 8.92 12.66
N VAL A 173 -10.58 8.01 12.71
CA VAL A 173 -10.87 7.15 13.89
C VAL A 173 -9.63 6.36 14.31
N GLN A 174 -8.93 5.77 13.35
CA GLN A 174 -7.72 4.97 13.60
C GLN A 174 -6.58 5.83 14.17
N SER A 175 -6.42 7.04 13.64
CA SER A 175 -5.39 7.96 14.12
C SER A 175 -5.68 8.47 15.54
N GLU A 176 -6.95 8.72 15.88
CA GLU A 176 -7.35 9.09 17.25
C GLU A 176 -7.11 7.93 18.22
N ALA A 177 -7.47 6.72 17.82
CA ALA A 177 -7.19 5.50 18.60
C ALA A 177 -5.68 5.28 18.76
N ALA A 178 -4.89 5.41 17.70
CA ALA A 178 -3.44 5.24 17.75
C ALA A 178 -2.75 6.25 18.69
N ARG A 179 -3.20 7.51 18.72
CA ARG A 179 -2.69 8.51 19.69
C ARG A 179 -2.90 8.06 21.12
N HIS A 180 -4.08 7.54 21.43
CA HIS A 180 -4.39 7.07 22.78
C HIS A 180 -3.55 5.84 23.15
N LEU A 181 -3.40 4.90 22.23
CA LEU A 181 -2.74 3.62 22.48
C LEU A 181 -1.22 3.68 22.40
N ARG A 182 -0.66 4.55 21.56
CA ARG A 182 0.76 4.55 21.17
C ARG A 182 1.45 5.90 21.31
N GLY A 183 0.71 6.96 21.65
CA GLY A 183 1.24 8.32 21.77
C GLY A 183 1.50 9.05 20.44
N HIS A 184 1.14 8.45 19.30
CA HIS A 184 1.29 9.04 17.97
C HIS A 184 0.10 8.68 17.05
N PRO A 185 -0.20 9.48 15.99
CA PRO A 185 -1.41 9.29 15.16
C PRO A 185 -1.30 8.17 14.10
N PHE A 186 -0.21 7.44 14.06
CA PHE A 186 0.03 6.48 12.98
C PHE A 186 -0.43 5.08 13.37
N ASP A 187 -1.48 4.59 12.72
CA ASP A 187 -2.02 3.24 12.89
C ASP A 187 -1.23 2.19 12.11
N SER A 188 -0.56 2.62 11.04
CA SER A 188 0.20 1.75 10.13
C SER A 188 1.19 2.57 9.30
N PRO A 189 2.15 1.92 8.62
CA PRO A 189 2.98 2.56 7.60
C PRO A 189 2.13 3.31 6.57
N ASN A 190 2.50 4.55 6.24
CA ASN A 190 1.71 5.43 5.38
C ASN A 190 2.57 6.50 4.70
N PHE A 191 1.92 7.31 3.84
CA PHE A 191 2.54 8.40 3.10
C PHE A 191 3.31 9.40 3.98
N THR A 192 2.74 9.82 5.11
CA THR A 192 3.39 10.85 5.95
C THR A 192 4.74 10.38 6.47
N ILE A 193 4.83 9.14 6.92
CA ILE A 193 6.09 8.56 7.41
C ILE A 193 7.06 8.37 6.24
N ALA A 194 6.60 7.77 5.14
CA ALA A 194 7.43 7.52 3.96
C ALA A 194 8.01 8.81 3.37
N TYR A 195 7.22 9.88 3.29
CA TYR A 195 7.68 11.16 2.75
C TYR A 195 8.75 11.81 3.63
N ASN A 196 8.63 11.71 4.95
CA ASN A 196 9.68 12.18 5.86
C ASN A 196 10.97 11.35 5.76
N ILE A 197 10.87 10.04 5.51
CA ILE A 197 12.04 9.19 5.22
C ILE A 197 12.73 9.66 3.94
N LEU A 198 11.99 9.93 2.86
CA LEU A 198 12.54 10.48 1.61
C LEU A 198 13.30 11.79 1.88
N ILE A 199 12.72 12.72 2.65
CA ILE A 199 13.37 13.98 3.03
C ILE A 199 14.67 13.69 3.81
N GLN A 200 14.67 12.78 4.78
CA GLN A 200 15.88 12.40 5.53
C GLN A 200 16.96 11.76 4.63
N MET A 201 16.56 11.09 3.54
CA MET A 201 17.48 10.59 2.53
C MET A 201 17.98 11.67 1.54
N GLY A 202 17.52 12.92 1.68
CA GLY A 202 17.81 14.02 0.76
C GLY A 202 17.04 13.93 -0.56
N ILE A 203 15.94 13.19 -0.60
CA ILE A 203 15.04 13.06 -1.76
C ILE A 203 13.85 14.00 -1.54
N TYR A 204 13.80 15.08 -2.33
CA TYR A 204 12.71 16.06 -2.30
C TYR A 204 11.69 15.69 -3.40
N ALA A 205 10.94 14.63 -3.14
CA ALA A 205 9.99 14.09 -4.08
C ALA A 205 8.78 15.00 -4.29
N ASN A 206 8.22 14.95 -5.50
CA ASN A 206 6.93 15.58 -5.81
C ASN A 206 5.78 14.71 -5.31
N VAL A 207 4.62 15.32 -5.07
CA VAL A 207 3.43 14.63 -4.57
C VAL A 207 2.21 15.04 -5.38
N LEU A 208 1.45 14.05 -5.85
CA LEU A 208 0.12 14.22 -6.38
C LEU A 208 -0.87 13.49 -5.47
N MET A 209 -1.80 14.23 -4.86
CA MET A 209 -2.84 13.64 -4.01
C MET A 209 -4.04 13.25 -4.87
N GLU A 210 -4.40 11.96 -4.85
CA GLU A 210 -5.59 11.44 -5.49
C GLU A 210 -6.77 11.47 -4.52
N ASN A 211 -7.76 12.27 -4.81
CA ASN A 211 -8.93 12.49 -3.95
C ASN A 211 -10.26 12.41 -4.73
N THR A 212 -10.38 11.49 -5.66
CA THR A 212 -11.56 11.35 -6.53
C THR A 212 -12.73 10.57 -5.90
N GLY A 213 -12.76 10.37 -4.59
CA GLY A 213 -13.79 9.54 -3.96
C GLY A 213 -13.61 8.04 -4.22
N TYR A 214 -12.44 7.65 -4.57
CA TYR A 214 -11.99 6.29 -4.88
C TYR A 214 -12.33 5.24 -3.79
N TRP A 215 -12.36 5.68 -2.55
CA TRP A 215 -12.67 4.83 -1.41
C TRP A 215 -14.15 4.92 -1.06
N LYS A 216 -14.92 3.86 -1.36
CA LYS A 216 -16.33 3.77 -0.94
C LYS A 216 -16.43 4.00 0.58
N PRO A 217 -17.46 4.72 1.06
CA PRO A 217 -17.69 4.87 2.49
C PRO A 217 -17.69 3.50 3.18
N ARG A 218 -16.95 3.38 4.24
CA ARG A 218 -16.92 2.15 5.03
C ARG A 218 -18.17 2.09 5.88
N VAL A 219 -18.79 0.90 5.97
CA VAL A 219 -19.97 0.67 6.80
C VAL A 219 -19.75 -0.54 7.72
N SER A 220 -20.41 -0.51 8.87
CA SER A 220 -20.46 -1.62 9.83
C SER A 220 -21.90 -1.87 10.24
N PRO A 221 -22.38 -3.14 10.25
CA PRO A 221 -23.77 -3.46 10.57
C PRO A 221 -24.14 -3.18 12.03
N SER A 222 -23.16 -3.14 12.92
CA SER A 222 -23.36 -2.85 14.35
C SER A 222 -22.12 -2.16 14.92
N LEU A 223 -22.28 -1.56 16.11
CA LEU A 223 -21.16 -0.97 16.84
C LEU A 223 -20.13 -2.04 17.26
N GLN A 224 -20.59 -3.26 17.60
CA GLN A 224 -19.70 -4.38 17.88
C GLN A 224 -18.88 -4.79 16.64
N ALA A 225 -19.50 -4.86 15.47
CA ALA A 225 -18.77 -5.13 14.23
C ALA A 225 -17.77 -4.01 13.87
N ALA A 226 -18.09 -2.76 14.22
CA ALA A 226 -17.16 -1.64 14.08
C ALA A 226 -15.96 -1.77 15.03
N LEU A 227 -16.20 -2.15 16.30
CA LEU A 227 -15.16 -2.41 17.28
C LEU A 227 -14.21 -3.52 16.82
N GLU A 228 -14.74 -4.67 16.43
CA GLU A 228 -13.95 -5.80 15.92
C GLU A 228 -13.10 -5.41 14.70
N ARG A 229 -13.66 -4.59 13.84
CA ARG A 229 -12.94 -4.05 12.70
C ARG A 229 -11.79 -3.15 13.14
N LEU A 230 -12.05 -2.18 14.02
CA LEU A 230 -11.04 -1.23 14.51
C LEU A 230 -9.91 -1.98 15.25
N LYS A 231 -10.25 -2.95 16.08
CA LYS A 231 -9.27 -3.82 16.77
C LYS A 231 -8.38 -4.58 15.77
N ARG A 232 -8.94 -5.13 14.69
CA ARG A 232 -8.13 -5.78 13.64
C ARG A 232 -7.21 -4.80 12.92
N GLU A 233 -7.70 -3.60 12.60
CA GLU A 233 -6.90 -2.57 11.93
C GLU A 233 -5.75 -2.05 12.80
N LEU A 234 -5.95 -2.04 14.12
CA LEU A 234 -4.95 -1.64 15.13
C LEU A 234 -4.08 -2.80 15.65
N CYS A 235 -4.26 -4.03 15.14
CA CYS A 235 -3.58 -5.24 15.62
C CYS A 235 -3.85 -5.56 17.10
N LEU A 236 -5.08 -5.35 17.55
CA LEU A 236 -5.58 -5.60 18.92
C LEU A 236 -6.55 -6.79 18.98
N ALA A 237 -6.57 -7.67 17.99
CA ALA A 237 -7.48 -8.83 18.01
C ALA A 237 -7.24 -9.70 19.26
N GLY A 238 -8.32 -9.97 20.03
CA GLY A 238 -8.26 -10.71 21.28
C GLY A 238 -7.72 -9.92 22.50
N ILE A 239 -7.56 -8.60 22.39
CA ILE A 239 -7.18 -7.70 23.50
C ILE A 239 -8.40 -6.83 23.82
N ASP A 240 -8.96 -6.96 25.02
CA ASP A 240 -10.20 -6.28 25.41
C ASP A 240 -9.99 -5.09 26.37
N GLU A 241 -8.76 -4.89 26.82
CA GLU A 241 -8.37 -3.83 27.76
C GLU A 241 -8.80 -2.42 27.31
N HIS A 242 -8.86 -2.19 25.98
CA HIS A 242 -9.16 -0.87 25.40
C HIS A 242 -10.59 -0.75 24.86
N ASP A 243 -11.43 -1.77 25.03
CA ASP A 243 -12.74 -1.84 24.36
C ASP A 243 -13.69 -0.71 24.79
N GLU A 244 -13.69 -0.31 26.05
CA GLU A 244 -14.52 0.80 26.53
C GLU A 244 -14.16 2.11 25.84
N PHE A 245 -12.89 2.46 25.77
CA PHE A 245 -12.40 3.64 25.05
C PHE A 245 -12.74 3.58 23.56
N LEU A 246 -12.47 2.44 22.92
CA LEU A 246 -12.70 2.27 21.48
C LEU A 246 -14.21 2.34 21.14
N LEU A 247 -15.07 1.78 21.98
CA LEU A 247 -16.53 1.88 21.82
C LEU A 247 -17.02 3.33 21.98
N ASP A 248 -16.50 4.08 22.95
CA ASP A 248 -16.86 5.49 23.11
C ASP A 248 -16.38 6.32 21.92
N LEU A 249 -15.16 6.10 21.46
CA LEU A 249 -14.64 6.72 20.25
C LEU A 249 -15.53 6.45 19.03
N LEU A 250 -15.93 5.20 18.82
CA LEU A 250 -16.80 4.80 17.71
C LEU A 250 -18.19 5.46 17.80
N ARG A 251 -18.78 5.55 19.01
CA ARG A 251 -20.08 6.23 19.22
C ARG A 251 -20.01 7.71 18.84
N ARG A 252 -18.89 8.38 19.12
CA ARG A 252 -18.70 9.81 18.82
C ARG A 252 -18.39 10.07 17.34
N ARG A 253 -17.71 9.15 16.68
CA ARG A 253 -17.13 9.38 15.35
C ARG A 253 -17.95 8.77 14.21
N LEU A 254 -18.72 7.71 14.43
CA LEU A 254 -19.53 7.08 13.40
C LEU A 254 -20.92 7.72 13.33
N SER A 255 -21.42 7.95 12.13
CA SER A 255 -22.83 8.32 11.91
C SER A 255 -23.68 7.06 11.72
N ARG A 256 -24.97 7.12 12.11
CA ARG A 256 -25.92 6.04 11.87
C ARG A 256 -26.82 6.41 10.71
N GLN A 257 -26.84 5.59 9.66
CA GLN A 257 -27.65 5.79 8.46
C GLN A 257 -28.24 4.43 8.04
N ASP A 258 -29.52 4.37 7.75
CA ASP A 258 -30.22 3.18 7.27
C ASP A 258 -29.93 1.90 8.08
N GLY A 259 -29.83 2.04 9.40
CA GLY A 259 -29.57 0.92 10.31
C GLY A 259 -28.12 0.48 10.44
N VAL A 260 -27.20 1.04 9.68
CA VAL A 260 -25.76 0.75 9.73
C VAL A 260 -24.95 1.92 10.29
N TYR A 261 -23.73 1.65 10.71
CA TYR A 261 -22.76 2.65 11.15
C TYR A 261 -21.82 3.00 9.98
N VAL A 262 -21.79 4.27 9.60
CA VAL A 262 -20.98 4.80 8.51
C VAL A 262 -19.73 5.46 9.08
N TRP A 263 -18.57 5.02 8.57
CA TRP A 263 -17.28 5.58 8.93
C TRP A 263 -17.04 6.88 8.15
N PRO A 264 -16.40 7.89 8.75
CA PRO A 264 -15.98 9.07 8.00
C PRO A 264 -15.00 8.66 6.88
N SER A 265 -14.92 9.50 5.83
CA SER A 265 -13.89 9.30 4.78
C SER A 265 -12.51 9.58 5.38
N GLU A 266 -11.56 8.67 5.20
CA GLU A 266 -10.33 8.67 6.01
C GLU A 266 -9.05 8.52 5.20
N VAL A 267 -9.15 8.11 3.94
CA VAL A 267 -7.98 7.72 3.16
C VAL A 267 -8.09 8.24 1.74
N CYS A 268 -7.02 8.87 1.27
CA CYS A 268 -6.75 9.09 -0.15
C CYS A 268 -5.46 8.37 -0.55
N SER A 269 -5.14 8.37 -1.83
CA SER A 269 -3.86 7.88 -2.34
C SER A 269 -2.93 9.05 -2.61
N ALA A 270 -1.65 8.90 -2.33
CA ALA A 270 -0.61 9.83 -2.70
C ALA A 270 0.34 9.14 -3.70
N LEU A 271 0.45 9.70 -4.89
CA LEU A 271 1.55 9.40 -5.80
C LEU A 271 2.73 10.28 -5.41
N VAL A 272 3.82 9.64 -5.00
CA VAL A 272 5.10 10.28 -4.73
C VAL A 272 6.06 9.90 -5.85
N TYR A 273 6.74 10.89 -6.46
CA TYR A 273 7.65 10.63 -7.56
C TYR A 273 8.87 11.56 -7.53
N TRP A 274 9.99 11.03 -7.98
CA TRP A 274 11.26 11.77 -8.04
C TRP A 274 12.15 11.24 -9.16
N GLU A 275 13.04 12.09 -9.65
CA GLU A 275 14.06 11.68 -10.62
C GLU A 275 15.14 10.88 -9.87
N SER A 276 15.51 9.73 -10.43
CA SER A 276 16.62 8.92 -9.90
C SER A 276 17.91 9.74 -9.87
N ARG A 277 18.70 9.56 -8.84
CA ARG A 277 19.96 10.29 -8.64
C ARG A 277 21.18 9.54 -9.15
N GLN A 278 20.95 8.48 -9.97
CA GLN A 278 22.04 7.76 -10.64
C GLN A 278 22.63 8.52 -11.81
#